data_39e57a0d9e418b014082688293393f32
#
_entry.id   39e57a0d9e418b014082688293393f32
#
_cell.length_a   1.000
_cell.length_b   1.000
_cell.length_c   1.000
_cell.angle_alpha   90.00
_cell.angle_beta   90.00
_cell.angle_gamma   90.00
#
_symmetry.space_group_name_H-M   'P 1'
#
loop_
_entity.id
_entity.type
_entity.pdbx_description
1 polymer ?
#
loop_
_entity_poly.entity_id
_entity_poly.type
_entity_poly.pdbx_seq_one_letter_code
_entity_poly.pdbx_strand_id
1 'polypeptide(L)'
;MTPVTVGTTNAHYSILQSRQYARYIPGKSHLVLITGIFASGSGATANIVRRTSTSGSPVETVVPQASWNIDKMDGTGVSGITMDFTKTQILVISAQWLGVGRVIVGFNIGGIIRPVHQFLNANNLTVPYTQTFNLPVRMEIRNTGASESKARTGYFDHANGIFLETVRAVAGGTVQFVCCSIQSE
;
A
#
# COMPACT_ATOMS: atom_id res chain seq x y z
N MET A 1 13.01 13.71 6.10
CA MET A 1 11.92 13.28 5.20
C MET A 1 12.35 13.46 3.76
N THR A 2 12.12 12.46 2.92
CA THR A 2 12.39 12.55 1.48
C THR A 2 11.08 12.77 0.75
N PRO A 3 10.85 13.93 0.13
CA PRO A 3 9.64 14.19 -0.62
C PRO A 3 9.68 13.47 -1.97
N VAL A 4 8.55 12.90 -2.36
CA VAL A 4 8.26 12.41 -3.71
C VAL A 4 7.18 13.30 -4.28
N THR A 5 7.54 14.14 -5.24
CA THR A 5 6.68 15.22 -5.74
C THR A 5 6.37 15.02 -7.21
N VAL A 6 5.15 15.32 -7.62
CA VAL A 6 4.74 15.38 -9.02
C VAL A 6 4.11 16.75 -9.32
N GLY A 7 4.43 17.31 -10.47
CA GLY A 7 3.81 18.53 -10.97
C GLY A 7 2.38 18.29 -11.47
N THR A 8 1.75 19.35 -11.99
CA THR A 8 0.35 19.32 -12.45
C THR A 8 0.16 18.77 -13.86
N THR A 9 1.24 18.54 -14.61
CA THR A 9 1.17 18.03 -15.99
C THR A 9 0.66 16.59 -16.01
N ASN A 10 -0.25 16.29 -16.94
CA ASN A 10 -0.79 14.94 -17.12
C ASN A 10 0.32 13.91 -17.39
N ALA A 11 0.11 12.70 -16.87
CA ALA A 11 1.03 11.57 -16.98
C ALA A 11 2.41 11.74 -16.30
N HIS A 12 2.69 12.88 -15.65
CA HIS A 12 3.89 13.00 -14.83
C HIS A 12 3.84 12.02 -13.66
N TYR A 13 4.97 11.40 -13.36
CA TYR A 13 5.12 10.51 -12.21
C TYR A 13 6.50 10.70 -11.56
N SER A 14 6.56 10.39 -10.29
CA SER A 14 7.80 10.35 -9.51
C SER A 14 7.82 9.11 -8.65
N ILE A 15 8.97 8.45 -8.55
CA ILE A 15 9.13 7.17 -7.87
C ILE A 15 10.34 7.23 -6.94
N LEU A 16 10.14 6.75 -5.72
CA LEU A 16 11.19 6.39 -4.78
C LEU A 16 11.06 4.89 -4.48
N GLN A 17 12.11 4.13 -4.74
CA GLN A 17 12.11 2.68 -4.57
C GLN A 17 13.40 2.22 -3.91
N SER A 18 13.32 1.21 -3.06
CA SER A 18 14.50 0.56 -2.48
C SER A 18 15.33 -0.10 -3.58
N ARG A 19 16.66 0.05 -3.49
CA ARG A 19 17.59 -0.63 -4.42
C ARG A 19 17.60 -2.14 -4.22
N GLN A 20 17.41 -2.57 -2.98
CA GLN A 20 17.35 -4.00 -2.64
C GLN A 20 15.90 -4.44 -2.60
N TYR A 21 15.64 -5.61 -3.16
CA TYR A 21 14.40 -6.34 -3.03
C TYR A 21 14.49 -7.22 -1.79
N ALA A 22 13.43 -7.25 -0.99
CA ALA A 22 13.38 -8.15 0.13
C ALA A 22 13.35 -9.59 -0.38
N ARG A 23 14.32 -10.40 0.06
CA ARG A 23 14.43 -11.77 -0.36
C ARG A 23 13.40 -12.63 0.36
N TYR A 24 12.56 -13.31 -0.40
CA TYR A 24 11.67 -14.30 0.17
C TYR A 24 12.47 -15.53 0.64
N ILE A 25 12.21 -15.97 1.86
CA ILE A 25 12.74 -17.20 2.44
C ILE A 25 11.54 -18.14 2.66
N PRO A 26 11.49 -19.34 2.06
CA PRO A 26 10.39 -20.28 2.24
C PRO A 26 10.12 -20.56 3.72
N GLY A 27 8.84 -20.53 4.09
CA GLY A 27 8.39 -20.72 5.47
C GLY A 27 8.44 -19.46 6.35
N LYS A 28 8.92 -18.33 5.81
CA LYS A 28 8.94 -17.02 6.49
C LYS A 28 7.89 -16.08 5.92
N SER A 29 7.30 -15.26 6.79
CA SER A 29 6.46 -14.13 6.39
C SER A 29 7.30 -12.85 6.28
N HIS A 30 6.81 -11.86 5.54
CA HIS A 30 7.39 -10.53 5.55
C HIS A 30 6.51 -9.56 6.34
N LEU A 31 7.12 -8.85 7.29
CA LEU A 31 6.54 -7.71 7.96
C LEU A 31 7.22 -6.45 7.44
N VAL A 32 6.47 -5.61 6.76
CA VAL A 32 6.96 -4.37 6.15
C VAL A 32 6.35 -3.19 6.88
N LEU A 33 7.20 -2.29 7.38
CA LEU A 33 6.79 -1.04 8.02
C LEU A 33 7.30 0.13 7.19
N ILE A 34 6.40 1.05 6.86
CA ILE A 34 6.72 2.23 6.06
C ILE A 34 6.17 3.46 6.77
N THR A 35 7.05 4.40 7.12
CA THR A 35 6.68 5.64 7.77
C THR A 35 6.66 6.79 6.77
N GLY A 36 5.56 7.51 6.70
CA GLY A 36 5.43 8.64 5.79
C GLY A 36 4.14 9.42 5.98
N ILE A 37 3.97 10.42 5.12
CA ILE A 37 2.72 11.15 4.88
C ILE A 37 2.23 10.69 3.51
N PHE A 38 1.06 10.04 3.48
CA PHE A 38 0.61 9.30 2.29
C PHE A 38 -0.36 10.08 1.41
N ALA A 39 -0.80 11.25 1.85
CA ALA A 39 -1.64 12.14 1.06
C ALA A 39 -1.22 13.59 1.21
N SER A 40 -1.42 14.39 0.17
CA SER A 40 -1.26 15.84 0.22
C SER A 40 -2.64 16.52 0.16
N GLY A 41 -2.95 17.31 1.20
CA GLY A 41 -4.21 18.05 1.31
C GLY A 41 -5.41 17.20 1.74
N SER A 42 -6.52 17.86 2.03
CA SER A 42 -7.76 17.24 2.49
C SER A 42 -8.53 16.56 1.36
N GLY A 43 -9.44 15.64 1.70
CA GLY A 43 -10.34 14.99 0.75
C GLY A 43 -9.73 13.84 -0.05
N ALA A 44 -8.55 13.36 0.32
CA ALA A 44 -8.00 12.15 -0.28
C ALA A 44 -8.78 10.91 0.17
N THR A 45 -9.14 10.06 -0.78
CA THR A 45 -9.69 8.73 -0.51
C THR A 45 -8.55 7.71 -0.42
N ALA A 46 -8.71 6.69 0.42
CA ALA A 46 -7.72 5.65 0.60
C ALA A 46 -8.24 4.30 0.12
N ASN A 47 -7.41 3.61 -0.64
CA ASN A 47 -7.66 2.25 -1.12
C ASN A 47 -6.52 1.34 -0.72
N ILE A 48 -6.81 0.10 -0.38
CA ILE A 48 -5.81 -0.97 -0.33
C ILE A 48 -5.87 -1.72 -1.65
N VAL A 49 -4.73 -1.86 -2.31
CA VAL A 49 -4.65 -2.48 -3.62
C VAL A 49 -3.76 -3.71 -3.56
N ARG A 50 -4.28 -4.83 -4.04
CA ARG A 50 -3.50 -6.03 -4.36
C ARG A 50 -3.32 -6.11 -5.86
N ARG A 51 -2.08 -6.12 -6.32
CA ARG A 51 -1.72 -6.27 -7.72
C ARG A 51 -1.16 -7.66 -7.96
N THR A 52 -1.64 -8.32 -9.00
CA THR A 52 -1.22 -9.66 -9.42
C THR A 52 -0.94 -9.68 -10.91
N SER A 53 -0.09 -10.59 -11.36
CA SER A 53 0.24 -10.77 -12.78
C SER A 53 0.23 -12.24 -13.20
N THR A 54 -0.64 -13.05 -12.64
CA THR A 54 -0.73 -14.50 -12.92
C THR A 54 -1.01 -14.83 -14.39
N SER A 55 -1.63 -13.91 -15.12
CA SER A 55 -1.91 -14.04 -16.56
C SER A 55 -0.91 -13.34 -17.48
N GLY A 56 0.20 -12.82 -16.93
CA GLY A 56 1.19 -12.03 -17.67
C GLY A 56 0.86 -10.53 -17.76
N SER A 57 -0.35 -10.12 -17.44
CA SER A 57 -0.75 -8.70 -17.34
C SER A 57 -1.11 -8.35 -15.91
N PRO A 58 -0.69 -7.18 -15.38
CA PRO A 58 -1.04 -6.75 -14.04
C PRO A 58 -2.56 -6.55 -13.88
N VAL A 59 -3.11 -7.16 -12.84
CA VAL A 59 -4.53 -7.01 -12.45
C VAL A 59 -4.58 -6.45 -11.04
N GLU A 60 -5.36 -5.40 -10.82
CA GLU A 60 -5.52 -4.75 -9.53
C GLU A 60 -6.86 -5.10 -8.88
N THR A 61 -6.80 -5.61 -7.65
CA THR A 61 -7.97 -5.70 -6.76
C THR A 61 -7.94 -4.49 -5.86
N VAL A 62 -8.81 -3.52 -6.12
CA VAL A 62 -8.91 -2.26 -5.37
C VAL A 62 -9.98 -2.38 -4.30
N VAL A 63 -9.60 -2.14 -3.05
CA VAL A 63 -10.52 -2.17 -1.89
C VAL A 63 -10.58 -0.78 -1.27
N PRO A 64 -11.66 -0.01 -1.50
CA PRO A 64 -11.81 1.31 -0.90
C PRO A 64 -11.96 1.23 0.61
N GLN A 65 -11.60 2.30 1.31
CA GLN A 65 -11.62 2.38 2.78
C GLN A 65 -12.96 1.94 3.38
N ALA A 66 -14.05 2.34 2.78
CA ALA A 66 -15.41 1.94 3.21
C ALA A 66 -15.67 0.43 3.18
N SER A 67 -14.86 -0.32 2.41
CA SER A 67 -14.94 -1.77 2.24
C SER A 67 -13.83 -2.54 2.98
N TRP A 68 -13.03 -1.89 3.80
CA TRP A 68 -12.04 -2.58 4.62
C TRP A 68 -12.75 -3.52 5.60
N ASN A 69 -12.28 -4.76 5.68
CA ASN A 69 -13.04 -5.85 6.30
C ASN A 69 -12.70 -6.12 7.77
N ILE A 70 -11.76 -5.36 8.36
CA ILE A 70 -11.44 -5.45 9.79
C ILE A 70 -11.79 -4.14 10.48
N ASP A 71 -11.22 -3.02 10.03
CA ASP A 71 -11.49 -1.70 10.59
C ASP A 71 -11.42 -0.64 9.49
N LYS A 72 -12.47 0.12 9.32
CA LYS A 72 -12.56 1.13 8.26
C LYS A 72 -11.71 2.37 8.54
N MET A 73 -11.35 2.62 9.80
CA MET A 73 -10.60 3.82 10.21
C MET A 73 -11.23 5.15 9.73
N ASP A 74 -12.54 5.19 9.66
CA ASP A 74 -13.37 6.35 9.29
C ASP A 74 -14.21 6.87 10.47
N GLY A 75 -13.92 6.38 11.68
CA GLY A 75 -14.67 6.66 12.91
C GLY A 75 -15.84 5.71 13.14
N THR A 76 -16.27 4.94 12.13
CA THR A 76 -17.38 3.96 12.25
C THR A 76 -16.88 2.53 12.45
N GLY A 77 -15.57 2.29 12.29
CA GLY A 77 -14.95 0.99 12.50
C GLY A 77 -14.81 0.61 13.98
N VAL A 78 -14.33 -0.61 14.22
CA VAL A 78 -14.23 -1.21 15.57
C VAL A 78 -13.37 -0.37 16.53
N SER A 79 -12.32 0.28 16.04
CA SER A 79 -11.45 1.12 16.86
C SER A 79 -12.01 2.50 17.18
N GLY A 80 -13.02 2.98 16.45
CA GLY A 80 -13.52 4.35 16.51
C GLY A 80 -12.53 5.41 16.00
N ILE A 81 -11.40 5.00 15.43
CA ILE A 81 -10.35 5.91 14.96
C ILE A 81 -10.72 6.45 13.57
N THR A 82 -10.56 7.77 13.39
CA THR A 82 -10.60 8.41 12.07
C THR A 82 -9.17 8.68 11.60
N MET A 83 -8.79 8.09 10.47
CA MET A 83 -7.44 8.22 9.93
C MET A 83 -7.30 9.51 9.11
N ASP A 84 -6.25 10.26 9.40
CA ASP A 84 -5.86 11.43 8.61
C ASP A 84 -4.54 11.13 7.87
N PHE A 85 -4.65 10.84 6.58
CA PHE A 85 -3.49 10.48 5.75
C PHE A 85 -2.57 11.67 5.43
N THR A 86 -2.97 12.89 5.79
CA THR A 86 -2.11 14.10 5.68
C THR A 86 -1.13 14.23 6.84
N LYS A 87 -1.28 13.39 7.87
CA LYS A 87 -0.36 13.29 9.00
C LYS A 87 0.61 12.13 8.84
N THR A 88 1.65 12.12 9.65
CA THR A 88 2.60 11.01 9.69
C THR A 88 1.93 9.72 10.14
N GLN A 89 2.08 8.66 9.36
CA GLN A 89 1.54 7.34 9.61
C GLN A 89 2.62 6.28 9.50
N ILE A 90 2.42 5.15 10.17
CA ILE A 90 3.23 3.94 9.99
C ILE A 90 2.32 2.89 9.35
N LEU A 91 2.46 2.72 8.05
CA LEU A 91 1.80 1.65 7.30
C LEU A 91 2.48 0.32 7.61
N VAL A 92 1.69 -0.70 7.90
CA VAL A 92 2.14 -2.06 8.20
C VAL A 92 1.55 -3.02 7.18
N ILE A 93 2.39 -3.83 6.55
CA ILE A 93 1.98 -4.90 5.65
C ILE A 93 2.60 -6.20 6.17
N SER A 94 1.76 -7.13 6.63
CA SER A 94 2.18 -8.48 7.00
C SER A 94 1.70 -9.45 5.93
N ALA A 95 2.63 -10.12 5.29
CA ALA A 95 2.35 -10.93 4.14
C ALA A 95 2.97 -12.33 4.28
N GLN A 96 2.09 -13.33 4.42
CA GLN A 96 2.42 -14.74 4.26
C GLN A 96 2.32 -15.10 2.79
N TRP A 97 3.42 -15.47 2.19
CA TRP A 97 3.33 -15.80 0.79
C TRP A 97 2.89 -17.25 0.54
N LEU A 98 3.78 -18.21 0.47
CA LEU A 98 3.50 -19.60 0.07
C LEU A 98 2.55 -19.71 -1.15
N GLY A 99 2.45 -18.65 -1.97
CA GLY A 99 1.56 -18.55 -3.12
C GLY A 99 0.09 -18.28 -2.80
N VAL A 100 -0.40 -18.62 -1.61
CA VAL A 100 -1.80 -18.51 -1.19
C VAL A 100 -1.98 -18.01 0.24
N GLY A 101 -0.91 -17.53 0.84
CA GLY A 101 -0.93 -17.05 2.22
C GLY A 101 -1.78 -15.80 2.41
N ARG A 102 -2.13 -15.53 3.68
CA ARG A 102 -2.87 -14.34 4.07
C ARG A 102 -2.01 -13.09 3.96
N VAL A 103 -2.60 -11.99 3.52
CA VAL A 103 -2.00 -10.66 3.58
C VAL A 103 -2.84 -9.77 4.48
N ILE A 104 -2.21 -9.10 5.44
CA ILE A 104 -2.83 -8.11 6.32
C ILE A 104 -2.21 -6.77 6.04
N VAL A 105 -3.04 -5.74 5.93
CA VAL A 105 -2.65 -4.34 5.91
C VAL A 105 -3.20 -3.66 7.15
N GLY A 106 -2.40 -2.80 7.76
CA GLY A 106 -2.76 -2.07 8.98
C GLY A 106 -1.90 -0.85 9.20
N PHE A 107 -2.11 -0.22 10.36
CA PHE A 107 -1.34 0.94 10.80
C PHE A 107 -0.87 0.74 12.24
N ASN A 108 0.31 1.25 12.55
CA ASN A 108 0.77 1.32 13.93
C ASN A 108 0.35 2.68 14.51
N ILE A 109 -0.59 2.66 15.44
CA ILE A 109 -1.13 3.86 16.09
C ILE A 109 -0.97 3.71 17.60
N GLY A 110 -0.24 4.65 18.20
CA GLY A 110 0.05 4.61 19.63
C GLY A 110 0.87 3.39 20.07
N GLY A 111 1.75 2.87 19.19
CA GLY A 111 2.57 1.68 19.45
C GLY A 111 1.85 0.35 19.23
N ILE A 112 0.57 0.36 18.86
CA ILE A 112 -0.24 -0.84 18.62
C ILE A 112 -0.49 -0.99 17.13
N ILE A 113 -0.17 -2.16 16.57
CA ILE A 113 -0.51 -2.50 15.19
C ILE A 113 -2.01 -2.82 15.13
N ARG A 114 -2.73 -2.00 14.36
CA ARG A 114 -4.17 -2.13 14.12
C ARG A 114 -4.40 -2.58 12.69
N PRO A 115 -4.81 -3.85 12.47
CA PRO A 115 -5.15 -4.32 11.15
C PRO A 115 -6.43 -3.63 10.67
N VAL A 116 -6.46 -3.26 9.38
CA VAL A 116 -7.63 -2.61 8.77
C VAL A 116 -8.27 -3.48 7.69
N HIS A 117 -7.46 -4.23 6.95
CA HIS A 117 -7.96 -5.12 5.91
C HIS A 117 -7.09 -6.37 5.79
N GLN A 118 -7.72 -7.47 5.37
CA GLN A 118 -7.00 -8.69 5.04
C GLN A 118 -7.51 -9.33 3.75
N PHE A 119 -6.57 -9.89 2.99
CA PHE A 119 -6.86 -10.78 1.87
C PHE A 119 -6.67 -12.22 2.33
N LEU A 120 -7.74 -12.99 2.33
CA LEU A 120 -7.72 -14.43 2.59
C LEU A 120 -7.65 -15.16 1.24
N ASN A 121 -6.51 -15.75 0.95
CA ASN A 121 -6.23 -16.37 -0.34
C ASN A 121 -6.42 -17.89 -0.31
N ALA A 122 -6.03 -18.54 0.78
CA ALA A 122 -6.21 -19.99 0.94
C ALA A 122 -7.69 -20.37 0.94
N ASN A 123 -8.03 -21.43 0.24
CA ASN A 123 -9.41 -21.91 0.00
C ASN A 123 -10.32 -20.93 -0.77
N ASN A 124 -9.75 -19.86 -1.35
CA ASN A 124 -10.47 -18.86 -2.14
C ASN A 124 -9.93 -18.73 -3.57
N LEU A 125 -8.66 -19.09 -3.79
CA LEU A 125 -8.03 -18.95 -5.10
C LEU A 125 -7.70 -20.32 -5.70
N THR A 126 -7.80 -20.41 -7.01
CA THR A 126 -7.43 -21.62 -7.78
C THR A 126 -5.99 -21.58 -8.27
N VAL A 127 -5.33 -20.42 -8.17
CA VAL A 127 -3.93 -20.18 -8.56
C VAL A 127 -3.27 -19.28 -7.53
N PRO A 128 -1.93 -19.28 -7.41
CA PRO A 128 -1.22 -18.35 -6.55
C PRO A 128 -1.55 -16.89 -6.88
N TYR A 129 -1.74 -16.05 -5.86
CA TYR A 129 -2.13 -14.65 -6.08
C TYR A 129 -0.99 -13.77 -6.62
N THR A 130 0.24 -14.23 -6.55
CA THR A 130 1.41 -13.53 -7.11
C THR A 130 2.45 -14.54 -7.60
N GLN A 131 3.24 -14.16 -8.59
CA GLN A 131 4.31 -14.99 -9.15
C GLN A 131 5.62 -14.86 -8.40
N THR A 132 5.85 -13.74 -7.72
CA THR A 132 7.05 -13.49 -6.93
C THR A 132 6.72 -12.73 -5.66
N PHE A 133 7.55 -12.97 -4.63
CA PHE A 133 7.47 -12.24 -3.36
C PHE A 133 8.79 -11.53 -3.03
N ASN A 134 9.72 -11.49 -3.95
CA ASN A 134 10.92 -10.66 -3.87
C ASN A 134 10.56 -9.26 -4.38
N LEU A 135 10.04 -8.41 -3.51
CA LEU A 135 9.51 -7.11 -3.88
C LEU A 135 10.31 -5.98 -3.21
N PRO A 136 10.36 -4.80 -3.79
CA PRO A 136 10.93 -3.61 -3.17
C PRO A 136 9.89 -2.89 -2.32
N VAL A 137 10.34 -2.09 -1.37
CA VAL A 137 9.52 -1.01 -0.84
C VAL A 137 9.50 0.13 -1.86
N ARG A 138 8.30 0.59 -2.20
CA ARG A 138 8.10 1.60 -3.24
C ARG A 138 7.09 2.63 -2.80
N MET A 139 7.39 3.86 -3.15
CA MET A 139 6.52 5.01 -3.05
C MET A 139 6.50 5.71 -4.40
N GLU A 140 5.32 5.91 -4.95
CA GLU A 140 5.14 6.62 -6.21
C GLU A 140 3.99 7.61 -6.12
N ILE A 141 4.09 8.68 -6.89
CA ILE A 141 2.98 9.59 -7.14
C ILE A 141 2.85 9.82 -8.63
N ARG A 142 1.63 9.81 -9.13
CA ARG A 142 1.33 9.94 -10.55
C ARG A 142 0.10 10.81 -10.77
N ASN A 143 0.16 11.70 -11.74
CA ASN A 143 -1.02 12.34 -12.30
C ASN A 143 -1.71 11.39 -13.27
N THR A 144 -2.99 11.16 -13.06
CA THR A 144 -3.84 10.28 -13.89
C THR A 144 -4.71 11.06 -14.87
N GLY A 145 -4.67 12.39 -14.79
CA GLY A 145 -5.38 13.31 -15.66
C GLY A 145 -5.10 14.75 -15.26
N ALA A 146 -5.81 15.69 -15.87
CA ALA A 146 -5.68 17.11 -15.55
C ALA A 146 -6.19 17.48 -14.14
N SER A 147 -6.97 16.61 -13.51
CA SER A 147 -7.69 16.88 -12.26
C SER A 147 -7.53 15.81 -11.19
N GLU A 148 -6.64 14.84 -11.37
CA GLU A 148 -6.48 13.77 -10.39
C GLU A 148 -5.01 13.37 -10.22
N SER A 149 -4.62 13.05 -8.99
CA SER A 149 -3.34 12.42 -8.69
C SER A 149 -3.52 11.23 -7.75
N LYS A 150 -2.70 10.20 -7.97
CA LYS A 150 -2.64 8.99 -7.15
C LYS A 150 -1.27 8.83 -6.53
N ALA A 151 -1.25 8.64 -5.22
CA ALA A 151 -0.05 8.27 -4.49
C ALA A 151 -0.15 6.81 -4.03
N ARG A 152 0.89 6.02 -4.25
CA ARG A 152 0.96 4.60 -3.91
C ARG A 152 2.16 4.34 -3.03
N THR A 153 1.96 3.69 -1.92
CA THR A 153 3.01 3.39 -0.96
C THR A 153 2.85 1.96 -0.47
N GLY A 154 3.87 1.14 -0.61
CA GLY A 154 3.78 -0.24 -0.16
C GLY A 154 4.94 -1.12 -0.56
N TYR A 155 4.65 -2.40 -0.57
CA TYR A 155 5.55 -3.48 -0.92
C TYR A 155 5.14 -4.02 -2.29
N PHE A 156 5.67 -3.42 -3.36
CA PHE A 156 5.22 -3.72 -4.71
C PHE A 156 6.25 -3.33 -5.79
N ASP A 157 6.13 -3.96 -6.93
CA ASP A 157 6.79 -3.58 -8.18
C ASP A 157 5.77 -3.25 -9.29
N HIS A 158 6.21 -3.28 -10.54
CA HIS A 158 5.34 -3.03 -11.69
C HIS A 158 4.22 -4.07 -11.82
N ALA A 159 4.47 -5.33 -11.48
CA ALA A 159 3.59 -6.45 -11.78
C ALA A 159 2.85 -6.99 -10.56
N ASN A 160 3.47 -6.96 -9.38
CA ASN A 160 2.96 -7.62 -8.19
C ASN A 160 3.06 -6.72 -6.97
N GLY A 161 2.23 -7.00 -5.97
CA GLY A 161 2.41 -6.44 -4.64
C GLY A 161 1.15 -5.98 -3.95
N ILE A 162 1.37 -5.35 -2.79
CA ILE A 162 0.34 -4.83 -1.90
C ILE A 162 0.74 -3.40 -1.54
N PHE A 163 -0.19 -2.48 -1.67
CA PHE A 163 0.06 -1.08 -1.36
C PHE A 163 -1.19 -0.32 -0.92
N LEU A 164 -0.97 0.76 -0.19
CA LEU A 164 -1.95 1.80 0.06
C LEU A 164 -1.92 2.77 -1.11
N GLU A 165 -3.07 3.00 -1.75
CA GLU A 165 -3.27 4.04 -2.74
C GLU A 165 -4.11 5.16 -2.13
N THR A 166 -3.62 6.39 -2.18
CA THR A 166 -4.41 7.58 -1.87
C THR A 166 -4.69 8.33 -3.17
N VAL A 167 -5.95 8.66 -3.39
CA VAL A 167 -6.44 9.35 -4.59
C VAL A 167 -6.91 10.73 -4.19
N ARG A 168 -6.43 11.75 -4.88
CA ARG A 168 -6.82 13.14 -4.69
C ARG A 168 -7.41 13.70 -5.98
N ALA A 169 -8.55 14.36 -5.86
CA ALA A 169 -9.24 15.01 -6.97
C ALA A 169 -8.60 16.36 -7.35
N VAL A 170 -7.28 16.43 -7.41
CA VAL A 170 -6.49 17.57 -7.88
C VAL A 170 -5.19 17.04 -8.45
N ALA A 171 -4.79 17.56 -9.62
CA ALA A 171 -3.50 17.23 -10.21
C ALA A 171 -2.33 17.76 -9.37
N GLY A 172 -1.24 17.01 -9.35
CA GLY A 172 -0.04 17.35 -8.58
C GLY A 172 -0.13 16.92 -7.11
N GLY A 173 0.96 16.99 -6.44
CA GLY A 173 1.04 16.70 -5.01
C GLY A 173 2.40 16.18 -4.56
N THR A 174 2.48 15.91 -3.28
CA THR A 174 3.68 15.40 -2.63
C THR A 174 3.29 14.32 -1.63
N VAL A 175 4.03 13.22 -1.62
CA VAL A 175 4.07 12.26 -0.52
C VAL A 175 5.44 12.33 0.13
N GLN A 176 5.50 12.04 1.42
CA GLN A 176 6.75 12.15 2.16
C GLN A 176 7.11 10.80 2.77
N PHE A 177 8.31 10.36 2.48
CA PHE A 177 8.88 9.13 2.99
C PHE A 177 9.88 9.45 4.12
N VAL A 178 9.80 8.73 5.22
CA VAL A 178 10.71 8.88 6.36
C VAL A 178 11.64 7.70 6.46
N CYS A 179 11.10 6.51 6.59
CA CYS A 179 11.86 5.28 6.82
C CYS A 179 11.06 4.05 6.41
N CYS A 180 11.74 2.95 6.14
CA CYS A 180 11.12 1.64 6.05
C CYS A 180 11.96 0.59 6.76
N SER A 181 11.30 -0.47 7.22
CA SER A 181 11.96 -1.70 7.62
C SER A 181 11.20 -2.91 7.06
N ILE A 182 11.93 -3.96 6.75
CA ILE A 182 11.38 -5.25 6.36
C ILE A 182 11.99 -6.29 7.27
N GLN A 183 11.13 -7.06 7.92
CA GLN A 183 11.52 -8.15 8.81
C GLN A 183 10.96 -9.45 8.24
N SER A 184 11.78 -10.51 8.25
CA SER A 184 11.32 -11.87 8.00
C SER A 184 10.99 -12.51 9.34
N GLU A 185 9.74 -12.85 9.53
CA GLU A 185 9.24 -13.55 10.73
C GLU A 185 9.38 -15.06 10.60
#